data_b15d16cca1b6c6ecc910ffa0b82be966
#
_entry.id   b15d16cca1b6c6ecc910ffa0b82be966
#
_cell.length_a   1.000
_cell.length_b   1.000
_cell.length_c   1.000
_cell.angle_alpha   90.00
_cell.angle_beta   90.00
_cell.angle_gamma   90.00
#
_symmetry.space_group_name_H-M   'P 1'
#
loop_
_entity.id
_entity.type
_entity.pdbx_description
1 polymer ?
#
loop_
_entity_poly.entity_id
_entity_poly.type
_entity_poly.pdbx_seq_one_letter_code
_entity_poly.pdbx_strand_id
1 'polypeptide(L)'
;MIDKPLVARLKKEGPEVLIRKMRAKNITVLPVIDADDKLVGEVHLNDLLKLRSKQEKSIEAVVRKEVHSVLCDTVLEDILPLMTKSNSPVWVIDETHEFLGTIPLSSLIIEVTGKDKEEINEIIQNAIDL
;
A
#
# COMPACT_ATOMS: atom_id res chain seq x y z
N MET A 1 -4.88 18.05 7.57
CA MET A 1 -3.59 17.67 6.96
C MET A 1 -3.52 16.16 6.84
N ILE A 2 -3.21 15.70 5.66
CA ILE A 2 -3.12 14.26 5.40
C ILE A 2 -1.70 13.81 5.69
N ASP A 3 -1.54 12.78 6.51
CA ASP A 3 -0.22 12.25 6.84
C ASP A 3 0.40 11.59 5.61
N LYS A 4 1.73 11.63 5.56
CA LYS A 4 2.45 10.89 4.52
C LYS A 4 2.14 9.41 4.64
N PRO A 5 1.95 8.69 3.51
CA PRO A 5 1.69 7.26 3.58
C PRO A 5 2.89 6.54 4.20
N LEU A 6 2.60 5.53 5.02
CA LEU A 6 3.64 4.68 5.57
C LEU A 6 4.18 3.77 4.49
N VAL A 7 5.48 3.60 4.46
CA VAL A 7 6.16 2.71 3.52
C VAL A 7 7.23 1.90 4.25
N ALA A 8 7.61 0.77 3.67
CA ALA A 8 8.77 0.00 4.08
C ALA A 8 9.89 0.30 3.10
N ARG A 9 11.04 0.73 3.61
CA ARG A 9 12.21 1.04 2.75
C ARG A 9 13.10 -0.19 2.67
N LEU A 10 13.20 -0.75 1.49
CA LEU A 10 14.00 -1.93 1.23
C LEU A 10 15.47 -1.68 1.60
N LYS A 11 16.09 -2.63 2.28
CA LYS A 11 17.49 -2.58 2.75
C LYS A 11 17.79 -1.55 3.84
N LYS A 12 16.81 -0.75 4.25
CA LYS A 12 17.00 0.25 5.31
C LYS A 12 16.25 -0.08 6.58
N GLU A 13 15.14 -0.80 6.49
CA GLU A 13 14.30 -1.12 7.63
C GLU A 13 14.15 -2.63 7.78
N GLY A 14 14.31 -3.12 9.01
CA GLY A 14 14.14 -4.54 9.30
C GLY A 14 12.75 -4.86 9.84
N PRO A 15 12.47 -6.15 10.14
CA PRO A 15 11.15 -6.57 10.60
C PRO A 15 10.69 -5.85 11.88
N GLU A 16 11.56 -5.63 12.85
CA GLU A 16 11.20 -4.97 14.10
C GLU A 16 10.62 -3.57 13.89
N VAL A 17 11.30 -2.75 13.08
CA VAL A 17 10.86 -1.38 12.81
C VAL A 17 9.53 -1.38 12.09
N LEU A 18 9.36 -2.25 11.11
CA LEU A 18 8.13 -2.31 10.31
C LEU A 18 6.95 -2.82 11.13
N ILE A 19 7.15 -3.83 11.97
CA ILE A 19 6.11 -4.33 12.88
C ILE A 19 5.62 -3.19 13.78
N ARG A 20 6.54 -2.41 14.32
CA ARG A 20 6.20 -1.28 15.18
C ARG A 20 5.39 -0.22 14.44
N LYS A 21 5.80 0.13 13.22
CA LYS A 21 5.05 1.06 12.38
C LYS A 21 3.64 0.58 12.10
N MET A 22 3.51 -0.69 11.74
CA MET A 22 2.21 -1.27 11.38
C MET A 22 1.27 -1.33 12.58
N ARG A 23 1.78 -1.68 13.76
CA ARG A 23 0.98 -1.70 14.98
C ARG A 23 0.54 -0.31 15.40
N ALA A 24 1.42 0.67 15.26
CA ALA A 24 1.08 2.05 15.62
C ALA A 24 -0.06 2.62 14.78
N LYS A 25 -0.19 2.19 13.53
CA LYS A 25 -1.25 2.65 12.62
C LYS A 25 -2.35 1.62 12.40
N ASN A 26 -2.29 0.50 13.11
CA ASN A 26 -3.28 -0.58 13.03
C ASN A 26 -3.49 -1.06 11.59
N ILE A 27 -2.40 -1.28 10.87
CA ILE A 27 -2.41 -1.79 9.50
C ILE A 27 -1.65 -3.12 9.44
N THR A 28 -1.96 -3.94 8.44
CA THR A 28 -1.38 -5.28 8.30
C THR A 28 -0.59 -5.47 7.01
N VAL A 29 -0.59 -4.48 6.13
CA VAL A 29 0.13 -4.53 4.85
C VAL A 29 0.80 -3.19 4.62
N LEU A 30 2.07 -3.19 4.19
CA LEU A 30 2.82 -2.00 3.83
C LEU A 30 3.39 -2.12 2.43
N PRO A 31 3.35 -1.03 1.63
CA PRO A 31 4.07 -1.02 0.36
C PRO A 31 5.57 -0.93 0.62
N VAL A 32 6.36 -1.62 -0.21
CA VAL A 32 7.81 -1.61 -0.13
C VAL A 32 8.36 -0.79 -1.29
N ILE A 33 9.19 0.18 -0.98
CA ILE A 33 9.85 1.03 -1.99
C ILE A 33 11.36 0.85 -1.93
N ASP A 34 12.02 1.11 -3.04
CA ASP A 34 13.48 1.08 -3.12
C ASP A 34 14.10 2.45 -2.86
N ALA A 35 15.41 2.59 -3.09
CA ALA A 35 16.13 3.83 -2.87
C ALA A 35 15.67 4.97 -3.79
N ASP A 36 15.05 4.66 -4.91
CA ASP A 36 14.51 5.63 -5.87
C ASP A 36 13.02 5.91 -5.66
N ASP A 37 12.47 5.51 -4.51
CA ASP A 37 11.06 5.65 -4.15
C ASP A 37 10.10 4.89 -5.08
N LYS A 38 10.59 3.87 -5.77
CA LYS A 38 9.79 3.06 -6.66
C LYS A 38 9.18 1.88 -5.91
N LEU A 39 7.94 1.56 -6.24
CA LEU A 39 7.23 0.43 -5.64
C LEU A 39 7.85 -0.89 -6.14
N VAL A 40 8.33 -1.71 -5.21
CA VAL A 40 8.91 -3.02 -5.53
C VAL A 40 8.08 -4.18 -5.03
N GLY A 41 7.13 -3.94 -4.14
CA GLY A 41 6.28 -5.00 -3.62
C GLY A 41 5.52 -4.57 -2.38
N GLU A 42 5.11 -5.54 -1.58
CA GLU A 42 4.46 -5.30 -0.31
C GLU A 42 4.90 -6.30 0.73
N VAL A 43 4.78 -5.96 2.02
CA VAL A 43 5.05 -6.88 3.13
C VAL A 43 3.81 -6.98 4.01
N HIS A 44 3.57 -8.18 4.51
CA HIS A 44 2.44 -8.48 5.38
C HIS A 44 2.92 -8.71 6.81
N LEU A 45 2.14 -8.25 7.77
CA LEU A 45 2.50 -8.31 9.19
C LEU A 45 2.83 -9.74 9.63
N ASN A 46 2.03 -10.74 9.21
CA ASN A 46 2.26 -12.12 9.60
C ASN A 46 3.62 -12.64 9.14
N ASP A 47 4.05 -12.25 7.93
CA ASP A 47 5.35 -12.65 7.41
C ASP A 47 6.49 -11.98 8.18
N LEU A 48 6.31 -10.71 8.57
CA LEU A 48 7.29 -9.98 9.38
C LEU A 48 7.43 -10.60 10.77
N LEU A 49 6.32 -11.04 11.37
CA LEU A 49 6.36 -11.71 12.66
C LEU A 49 7.14 -13.02 12.60
N LYS A 50 7.02 -13.76 11.50
CA LYS A 50 7.79 -14.99 11.28
C LYS A 50 9.29 -14.69 11.16
N LEU A 51 9.66 -13.62 10.45
CA LEU A 51 11.06 -13.20 10.35
C LEU A 51 11.62 -12.82 11.71
N ARG A 52 10.84 -12.11 12.52
CA ARG A 52 11.26 -11.72 13.86
C ARG A 52 11.52 -12.96 14.73
N SER A 53 10.66 -13.97 14.65
CA SER A 53 10.83 -15.22 15.38
C SER A 53 12.13 -15.94 15.01
N LYS A 54 12.56 -15.83 13.75
CA LYS A 54 13.80 -16.42 13.25
C LYS A 54 15.00 -15.51 13.45
N GLN A 55 14.82 -14.33 14.04
CA GLN A 55 15.86 -13.33 14.23
C GLN A 55 16.48 -12.82 12.92
N GLU A 56 15.71 -12.88 11.84
CA GLU A 56 16.15 -12.34 10.56
C GLU A 56 16.11 -10.81 10.57
N LYS A 57 17.12 -10.19 9.98
CA LYS A 57 17.22 -8.74 9.94
C LYS A 57 16.79 -8.11 8.63
N SER A 58 16.70 -8.91 7.57
CA SER A 58 16.28 -8.44 6.25
C SER A 58 14.86 -8.87 5.95
N ILE A 59 14.09 -8.02 5.26
CA ILE A 59 12.73 -8.33 4.83
C ILE A 59 12.67 -8.89 3.42
N GLU A 60 13.78 -8.94 2.69
CA GLU A 60 13.80 -9.28 1.27
C GLU A 60 13.11 -10.60 0.95
N ALA A 61 13.26 -11.61 1.80
CA ALA A 61 12.69 -12.94 1.57
C ALA A 61 11.16 -12.95 1.59
N VAL A 62 10.52 -11.97 2.25
CA VAL A 62 9.07 -11.93 2.40
C VAL A 62 8.40 -10.80 1.64
N VAL A 63 9.15 -10.03 0.86
CA VAL A 63 8.57 -9.01 0.00
C VAL A 63 7.81 -9.71 -1.12
N ARG A 64 6.51 -9.47 -1.17
CA ARG A 64 5.65 -10.01 -2.23
C ARG A 64 5.67 -9.05 -3.40
N LYS A 65 6.14 -9.53 -4.55
CA LYS A 65 6.30 -8.70 -5.75
C LYS A 65 5.04 -8.61 -6.58
N GLU A 66 4.14 -9.57 -6.46
CA GLU A 66 2.86 -9.55 -7.15
C GLU A 66 1.87 -8.74 -6.33
N VAL A 67 1.73 -7.46 -6.68
CA VAL A 67 0.88 -6.52 -5.95
C VAL A 67 -0.10 -5.84 -6.90
N HIS A 68 -1.21 -5.38 -6.36
CA HIS A 68 -2.18 -4.61 -7.13
C HIS A 68 -1.80 -3.14 -7.07
N SER A 69 -1.33 -2.62 -8.20
CA SER A 69 -0.99 -1.21 -8.34
C SER A 69 -1.71 -0.61 -9.53
N VAL A 70 -2.00 0.67 -9.45
CA VAL A 70 -2.67 1.40 -10.52
C VAL A 70 -1.94 2.72 -10.77
N LEU A 71 -2.03 3.19 -12.01
CA LEU A 71 -1.52 4.52 -12.34
C LEU A 71 -2.44 5.59 -11.75
N CYS A 72 -1.87 6.73 -11.43
CA CYS A 72 -2.59 7.82 -10.79
C CYS A 72 -3.77 8.37 -11.59
N ASP A 73 -3.81 8.10 -12.90
CA ASP A 73 -4.91 8.50 -13.76
C ASP A 73 -5.90 7.37 -14.07
N THR A 74 -5.76 6.22 -13.39
CA THR A 74 -6.64 5.08 -13.61
C THR A 74 -8.06 5.40 -13.14
N VAL A 75 -9.05 5.04 -13.98
CA VAL A 75 -10.44 5.26 -13.62
C VAL A 75 -10.93 4.21 -12.62
N LEU A 76 -11.92 4.59 -11.82
CA LEU A 76 -12.43 3.75 -10.74
C LEU A 76 -12.92 2.38 -11.23
N GLU A 77 -13.54 2.32 -12.40
CA GLU A 77 -14.06 1.07 -12.97
C GLU A 77 -12.97 0.01 -13.12
N ASP A 78 -11.74 0.44 -13.34
CA ASP A 78 -10.61 -0.47 -13.48
C ASP A 78 -10.00 -0.85 -12.13
N ILE A 79 -10.25 -0.05 -11.09
CA ILE A 79 -9.74 -0.29 -9.74
C ILE A 79 -10.63 -1.27 -8.97
N LEU A 80 -11.94 -1.16 -9.09
CA LEU A 80 -12.88 -1.96 -8.32
C LEU A 80 -12.68 -3.47 -8.46
N PRO A 81 -12.44 -4.02 -9.66
CA PRO A 81 -12.19 -5.46 -9.78
C PRO A 81 -10.95 -5.93 -9.03
N LEU A 82 -9.92 -5.08 -8.94
CA LEU A 82 -8.70 -5.42 -8.20
C LEU A 82 -8.98 -5.51 -6.71
N MET A 83 -9.80 -4.62 -6.19
CA MET A 83 -10.14 -4.57 -4.78
C MET A 83 -11.01 -5.75 -4.34
N THR A 84 -11.95 -6.16 -5.18
CA THR A 84 -12.82 -7.29 -4.85
C THR A 84 -12.10 -8.63 -4.93
N LYS A 85 -11.00 -8.69 -5.67
CA LYS A 85 -10.25 -9.93 -5.88
C LYS A 85 -9.32 -10.29 -4.73
N SER A 86 -8.65 -9.31 -4.13
CA SER A 86 -7.53 -9.58 -3.24
C SER A 86 -7.75 -9.17 -1.79
N ASN A 87 -8.78 -8.39 -1.50
CA ASN A 87 -9.02 -7.87 -0.16
C ASN A 87 -7.81 -7.07 0.39
N SER A 88 -6.97 -6.59 -0.49
CA SER A 88 -5.76 -5.83 -0.14
C SER A 88 -5.88 -4.39 -0.60
N PRO A 89 -5.13 -3.47 0.03
CA PRO A 89 -5.09 -2.09 -0.48
C PRO A 89 -4.55 -2.05 -1.90
N VAL A 90 -4.93 -1.01 -2.63
CA VAL A 90 -4.40 -0.76 -3.97
C VAL A 90 -3.35 0.34 -3.86
N TRP A 91 -2.16 0.05 -4.38
CA TRP A 91 -1.05 1.01 -4.39
C TRP A 91 -1.14 1.89 -5.63
N VAL A 92 -0.84 3.18 -5.48
CA VAL A 92 -0.91 4.13 -6.59
C VAL A 92 0.51 4.53 -6.99
N ILE A 93 0.81 4.41 -8.27
CA ILE A 93 2.12 4.73 -8.83
C ILE A 93 1.97 5.70 -10.01
N ASP A 94 3.06 6.38 -10.38
CA ASP A 94 3.12 7.17 -11.60
C ASP A 94 3.71 6.34 -12.76
N GLU A 95 3.90 6.97 -13.91
CA GLU A 95 4.43 6.31 -15.11
C GLU A 95 5.85 5.79 -14.95
N THR A 96 6.61 6.35 -14.01
CA THR A 96 7.97 5.90 -13.72
C THR A 96 8.01 4.83 -12.63
N HIS A 97 6.85 4.36 -12.18
CA HIS A 97 6.70 3.37 -11.11
C HIS A 97 7.02 3.93 -9.72
N GLU A 98 7.08 5.24 -9.59
CA GLU A 98 7.26 5.87 -8.28
C GLU A 98 5.99 5.74 -7.45
N PHE A 99 6.15 5.37 -6.17
CA PHE A 99 5.01 5.21 -5.27
C PHE A 99 4.44 6.57 -4.87
N LEU A 100 3.15 6.77 -5.07
CA LEU A 100 2.46 8.02 -4.77
C LEU A 100 1.53 7.94 -3.57
N GLY A 101 0.88 6.81 -3.36
CA GLY A 101 -0.05 6.70 -2.26
C GLY A 101 -0.80 5.37 -2.24
N THR A 102 -1.75 5.27 -1.31
CA THR A 102 -2.52 4.05 -1.07
C THR A 102 -4.01 4.35 -1.11
N ILE A 103 -4.77 3.46 -1.74
CA ILE A 103 -6.22 3.49 -1.67
C ILE A 103 -6.64 2.38 -0.72
N PRO A 104 -7.07 2.69 0.51
CA PRO A 104 -7.50 1.66 1.44
C PRO A 104 -8.85 1.08 1.02
N LEU A 105 -8.96 -0.24 1.07
CA LEU A 105 -10.18 -0.95 0.69
C LEU A 105 -11.41 -0.44 1.41
N SER A 106 -11.30 -0.18 2.71
CA SER A 106 -12.43 0.28 3.53
C SER A 106 -13.00 1.62 3.07
N SER A 107 -12.16 2.53 2.61
CA SER A 107 -12.61 3.84 2.15
C SER A 107 -13.46 3.74 0.89
N LEU A 108 -13.08 2.86 -0.03
CA LEU A 108 -13.82 2.69 -1.29
C LEU A 108 -15.12 1.92 -1.12
N ILE A 109 -15.16 0.92 -0.24
CA ILE A 109 -16.40 0.19 0.03
C ILE A 109 -17.48 1.11 0.57
N ILE A 110 -17.13 1.98 1.51
CA ILE A 110 -18.07 2.94 2.09
C ILE A 110 -18.57 3.93 1.03
N GLU A 111 -17.66 4.41 0.19
CA GLU A 111 -18.00 5.44 -0.80
C GLU A 111 -18.82 4.90 -1.97
N VAL A 112 -18.58 3.66 -2.39
CA VAL A 112 -19.32 3.05 -3.50
C VAL A 112 -20.80 2.87 -3.18
N THR A 113 -21.18 2.72 -1.92
CA THR A 113 -22.58 2.53 -1.54
C THR A 113 -23.44 3.79 -1.58
N GLY A 114 -22.84 4.98 -1.65
CA GLY A 114 -23.61 6.21 -1.59
C GLY A 114 -23.15 7.37 -2.45
N LYS A 115 -22.09 7.21 -3.23
CA LYS A 115 -21.49 8.33 -3.96
C LYS A 115 -21.31 8.04 -5.45
N ASP A 116 -21.30 9.10 -6.25
CA ASP A 116 -21.10 8.98 -7.68
C ASP A 116 -19.62 8.85 -8.06
N LYS A 117 -19.36 8.68 -9.37
CA LYS A 117 -18.01 8.48 -9.89
C LYS A 117 -17.08 9.67 -9.61
N GLU A 118 -17.61 10.89 -9.66
CA GLU A 118 -16.78 12.07 -9.43
C GLU A 118 -16.27 12.12 -8.00
N GLU A 119 -17.14 11.83 -7.04
CA GLU A 119 -16.76 11.80 -5.64
C GLU A 119 -15.72 10.73 -5.36
N ILE A 120 -15.86 9.58 -6.00
CA ILE A 120 -14.91 8.48 -5.82
C ILE A 120 -13.56 8.82 -6.45
N ASN A 121 -13.56 9.43 -7.63
CA ASN A 121 -12.33 9.89 -8.26
C ASN A 121 -11.64 10.97 -7.43
N GLU A 122 -12.41 11.83 -6.76
CA GLU A 122 -11.86 12.83 -5.85
C GLU A 122 -11.17 12.19 -4.65
N ILE A 123 -11.74 11.11 -4.11
CA ILE A 123 -11.13 10.36 -3.01
C ILE A 123 -9.80 9.75 -3.45
N ILE A 124 -9.75 9.18 -4.65
CA ILE A 124 -8.52 8.63 -5.22
C ILE A 124 -7.48 9.74 -5.40
N GLN A 125 -7.89 10.88 -5.93
CA GLN A 125 -7.00 12.02 -6.14
C GLN A 125 -6.46 12.55 -4.80
N ASN A 126 -7.29 12.59 -3.77
CA ASN A 126 -6.85 13.00 -2.44
C ASN A 126 -5.83 12.03 -1.83
N ALA A 127 -5.93 10.74 -2.14
CA ALA A 127 -4.95 9.76 -1.70
C ALA A 127 -3.59 9.97 -2.39
N ILE A 128 -3.59 10.51 -3.59
CA ILE A 128 -2.37 10.78 -4.37
C ILE A 128 -1.74 12.11 -3.94
N ASP A 129 -2.55 13.12 -3.65
CA ASP A 129 -2.09 14.48 -3.32
C ASP A 129 -1.64 14.59 -1.86
N LEU A 130 -0.83 13.65 -1.44
CA LEU A 130 -0.24 13.67 -0.12
C LEU A 130 1.10 14.37 -0.13
#